data_78a1f23e36a6449be875092cd14faaf2
#
_entry.id   78a1f23e36a6449be875092cd14faaf2
#
_cell.length_a   1.000
_cell.length_b   1.000
_cell.length_c   1.000
_cell.angle_alpha   90.00
_cell.angle_beta   90.00
_cell.angle_gamma   90.00
#
_symmetry.space_group_name_H-M   'P 1'
#
loop_
_entity.id
_entity.type
_entity.pdbx_description
1 polymer ?
#
loop_
_entity_poly.entity_id
_entity_poly.type
_entity_poly.pdbx_seq_one_letter_code
_entity_poly.pdbx_strand_id
1 'polypeptide(L)'
;MEAYSGKIIDAHVHVFGKGTQGVRDMLAFEKEQGYKACNYLSCECMGDAAQNALGIYLKLCAPENFAFGGLTYRYDCDFAAELDALWDIGFDGMKMVEDKPTLRKQLGVPFNDRRYDGFYAKLEEKQIPLLAHVADPEECWDKDLIPDWAFAAGYFYGDGTYVEKETLYTEVEDVLTRFPGLRIILAHCFFMSADLERLDALMQRHPNVCLDIVSGTEMYWNFGRRPDDWRAFFLKYQDRIIYGTDNMNLYDAREIENARITNDLQRGFLMSTGPVHAWDKVTQGIALPQEVLEKILRGNFLRLTGG
;
A
#
# COMPACT_ATOMS: atom_id res chain seq x y z
N MET A 1 11.19 -17.27 -20.59
CA MET A 1 11.68 -17.25 -19.19
C MET A 1 10.91 -18.31 -18.42
N GLU A 2 11.56 -19.00 -17.49
CA GLU A 2 10.82 -19.86 -16.55
C GLU A 2 9.91 -19.01 -15.68
N ALA A 3 8.69 -19.51 -15.44
CA ALA A 3 7.75 -18.84 -14.53
C ALA A 3 8.36 -18.78 -13.11
N TYR A 4 8.13 -17.70 -12.38
CA TYR A 4 8.53 -17.62 -10.98
C TYR A 4 7.85 -18.74 -10.18
N SER A 5 8.65 -19.58 -9.53
CA SER A 5 8.18 -20.73 -8.74
C SER A 5 8.31 -20.53 -7.22
N GLY A 6 8.78 -19.35 -6.81
CA GLY A 6 8.95 -19.00 -5.41
C GLY A 6 7.63 -18.72 -4.68
N LYS A 7 7.74 -18.51 -3.37
CA LYS A 7 6.60 -18.15 -2.53
C LYS A 7 6.35 -16.65 -2.63
N ILE A 8 5.10 -16.24 -2.81
CA ILE A 8 4.68 -14.84 -2.84
C ILE A 8 4.00 -14.49 -1.51
N ILE A 9 4.30 -13.30 -0.98
CA ILE A 9 3.56 -12.68 0.13
C ILE A 9 2.84 -11.47 -0.44
N ASP A 10 1.54 -11.40 -0.22
CA ASP A 10 0.75 -10.21 -0.51
C ASP A 10 0.84 -9.25 0.69
N ALA A 11 1.63 -8.18 0.56
CA ALA A 11 1.88 -7.25 1.66
C ALA A 11 0.76 -6.24 1.90
N HIS A 12 -0.36 -6.29 1.14
CA HIS A 12 -1.37 -5.25 1.20
C HIS A 12 -2.76 -5.79 0.86
N VAL A 13 -3.52 -6.22 1.87
CA VAL A 13 -4.92 -6.60 1.72
C VAL A 13 -5.79 -5.92 2.77
N HIS A 14 -7.06 -5.71 2.42
CA HIS A 14 -8.06 -5.14 3.31
C HIS A 14 -9.30 -6.04 3.41
N VAL A 15 -10.04 -5.91 4.51
CA VAL A 15 -11.36 -6.52 4.66
C VAL A 15 -12.32 -5.46 5.17
N PHE A 16 -13.22 -5.00 4.31
CA PHE A 16 -14.30 -4.10 4.67
C PHE A 16 -15.63 -4.86 4.68
N GLY A 17 -16.47 -4.62 5.67
CA GLY A 17 -17.74 -5.33 5.81
C GLY A 17 -17.58 -6.83 6.09
N LYS A 18 -18.68 -7.58 6.11
CA LYS A 18 -18.76 -9.03 6.37
C LYS A 18 -18.02 -9.54 7.62
N GLY A 19 -17.32 -8.70 8.38
CA GLY A 19 -16.63 -9.05 9.63
C GLY A 19 -15.69 -10.27 9.47
N THR A 20 -15.76 -11.24 10.38
CA THR A 20 -14.92 -12.44 10.34
C THR A 20 -15.19 -13.35 9.12
N GLN A 21 -16.36 -13.25 8.48
CA GLN A 21 -16.57 -13.96 7.21
C GLN A 21 -15.74 -13.36 6.10
N GLY A 22 -15.65 -12.04 6.02
CA GLY A 22 -14.77 -11.36 5.05
C GLY A 22 -13.32 -11.77 5.18
N VAL A 23 -12.82 -11.95 6.43
CA VAL A 23 -11.45 -12.48 6.67
C VAL A 23 -11.31 -13.89 6.11
N ARG A 24 -12.27 -14.78 6.32
CA ARG A 24 -12.23 -16.14 5.77
C ARG A 24 -12.28 -16.17 4.25
N ASP A 25 -13.13 -15.31 3.65
CA ASP A 25 -13.24 -15.18 2.19
C ASP A 25 -11.92 -14.66 1.61
N MET A 26 -11.28 -13.66 2.24
CA MET A 26 -9.97 -13.15 1.84
C MET A 26 -8.89 -14.24 1.93
N LEU A 27 -8.78 -14.96 3.04
CA LEU A 27 -7.79 -16.04 3.19
C LEU A 27 -8.00 -17.16 2.14
N ALA A 28 -9.25 -17.47 1.80
CA ALA A 28 -9.56 -18.46 0.76
C ALA A 28 -9.13 -17.96 -0.62
N PHE A 29 -9.40 -16.70 -0.93
CA PHE A 29 -9.00 -16.07 -2.18
C PHE A 29 -7.48 -15.97 -2.32
N GLU A 30 -6.77 -15.50 -1.30
CA GLU A 30 -5.31 -15.41 -1.30
C GLU A 30 -4.65 -16.78 -1.55
N LYS A 31 -5.18 -17.82 -0.90
CA LYS A 31 -4.75 -19.20 -1.13
C LYS A 31 -5.03 -19.68 -2.56
N GLU A 32 -6.20 -19.37 -3.12
CA GLU A 32 -6.55 -19.68 -4.51
C GLU A 32 -5.60 -18.98 -5.48
N GLN A 33 -5.22 -17.73 -5.20
CA GLN A 33 -4.26 -16.96 -6.00
C GLN A 33 -2.80 -17.44 -5.86
N GLY A 34 -2.54 -18.40 -4.97
CA GLY A 34 -1.22 -19.00 -4.75
C GLY A 34 -0.32 -18.21 -3.80
N TYR A 35 -0.86 -17.24 -3.07
CA TYR A 35 -0.09 -16.51 -2.06
C TYR A 35 0.20 -17.39 -0.84
N LYS A 36 1.42 -17.27 -0.32
CA LYS A 36 1.87 -18.06 0.84
C LYS A 36 1.39 -17.45 2.15
N ALA A 37 1.30 -16.14 2.19
CA ALA A 37 0.81 -15.33 3.29
C ALA A 37 0.34 -14.00 2.76
N CYS A 38 -0.48 -13.30 3.54
CA CYS A 38 -0.86 -11.92 3.30
C CYS A 38 -0.64 -11.05 4.53
N ASN A 39 -0.61 -9.73 4.32
CA ASN A 39 -0.58 -8.73 5.38
C ASN A 39 -1.91 -7.97 5.38
N TYR A 40 -2.70 -8.17 6.41
CA TYR A 40 -3.94 -7.44 6.63
C TYR A 40 -3.63 -6.02 7.13
N LEU A 41 -4.17 -5.02 6.46
CA LEU A 41 -4.00 -3.62 6.82
C LEU A 41 -5.29 -3.06 7.44
N SER A 42 -5.23 -2.71 8.70
CA SER A 42 -6.34 -2.12 9.43
C SER A 42 -6.51 -0.63 9.08
N CYS A 43 -7.71 -0.26 8.66
CA CYS A 43 -8.11 1.13 8.43
C CYS A 43 -9.09 1.58 9.53
N GLU A 44 -8.69 1.48 10.79
CA GLU A 44 -9.53 1.70 11.97
C GLU A 44 -10.15 3.11 11.98
N CYS A 45 -9.45 4.12 11.45
CA CYS A 45 -9.94 5.50 11.34
C CYS A 45 -11.11 5.68 10.35
N MET A 46 -11.38 4.71 9.48
CA MET A 46 -12.49 4.78 8.52
C MET A 46 -13.86 4.50 9.16
N GLY A 47 -13.90 4.20 10.45
CA GLY A 47 -15.15 4.04 11.19
C GLY A 47 -15.86 2.68 11.02
N ASP A 48 -15.32 1.77 10.24
CA ASP A 48 -15.77 0.38 10.22
C ASP A 48 -15.27 -0.30 11.50
N ALA A 49 -16.20 -0.56 12.40
CA ALA A 49 -15.90 -1.05 13.74
C ALA A 49 -15.02 -2.31 13.71
N ALA A 50 -13.95 -2.29 14.51
CA ALA A 50 -13.12 -3.44 14.83
C ALA A 50 -12.18 -3.93 13.71
N GLN A 51 -11.67 -3.05 12.87
CA GLN A 51 -10.66 -3.42 11.86
C GLN A 51 -9.42 -4.06 12.53
N ASN A 52 -8.93 -3.50 13.63
CA ASN A 52 -7.84 -4.09 14.41
C ASN A 52 -8.19 -5.50 14.93
N ALA A 53 -9.42 -5.71 15.39
CA ALA A 53 -9.86 -7.05 15.83
C ALA A 53 -9.90 -8.07 14.68
N LEU A 54 -10.23 -7.64 13.46
CA LEU A 54 -10.21 -8.51 12.28
C LEU A 54 -8.78 -8.90 11.90
N GLY A 55 -7.80 -8.00 12.04
CA GLY A 55 -6.37 -8.31 11.84
C GLY A 55 -5.87 -9.40 12.81
N ILE A 56 -6.22 -9.29 14.09
CA ILE A 56 -5.89 -10.34 15.07
C ILE A 56 -6.63 -11.64 14.76
N TYR A 57 -7.92 -11.57 14.37
CA TYR A 57 -8.66 -12.76 13.96
C TYR A 57 -8.04 -13.46 12.75
N LEU A 58 -7.53 -12.72 11.77
CA LEU A 58 -6.81 -13.28 10.62
C LEU A 58 -5.58 -14.07 11.07
N LYS A 59 -4.75 -13.50 11.96
CA LYS A 59 -3.56 -14.19 12.51
C LYS A 59 -3.93 -15.43 13.35
N LEU A 60 -5.04 -15.41 14.06
CA LEU A 60 -5.55 -16.59 14.78
C LEU A 60 -6.03 -17.70 13.83
N CYS A 61 -6.62 -17.35 12.69
CA CYS A 61 -7.05 -18.32 11.67
C CYS A 61 -5.87 -18.92 10.89
N ALA A 62 -4.82 -18.12 10.64
CA ALA A 62 -3.68 -18.48 9.79
C ALA A 62 -2.42 -17.75 10.30
N PRO A 63 -1.68 -18.33 11.25
CA PRO A 63 -0.57 -17.68 11.96
C PRO A 63 0.64 -17.29 11.09
N GLU A 64 0.72 -17.81 9.86
CA GLU A 64 1.74 -17.43 8.88
C GLU A 64 1.51 -16.02 8.28
N ASN A 65 0.34 -15.43 8.51
CA ASN A 65 -0.01 -14.11 8.01
C ASN A 65 0.42 -12.99 8.96
N PHE A 66 0.41 -11.78 8.42
CA PHE A 66 0.77 -10.56 9.11
C PHE A 66 -0.46 -9.66 9.27
N ALA A 67 -0.38 -8.74 10.22
CA ALA A 67 -1.39 -7.70 10.40
C ALA A 67 -0.72 -6.39 10.83
N PHE A 68 -1.05 -5.29 10.15
CA PHE A 68 -0.66 -3.94 10.54
C PHE A 68 -1.86 -3.24 11.17
N GLY A 69 -1.67 -2.70 12.37
CA GLY A 69 -2.71 -2.03 13.14
C GLY A 69 -2.96 -0.60 12.67
N GLY A 70 -4.17 -0.12 12.82
CA GLY A 70 -4.56 1.27 12.53
C GLY A 70 -4.88 2.05 13.80
N LEU A 71 -4.63 3.37 13.77
CA LEU A 71 -4.94 4.29 14.86
C LEU A 71 -6.44 4.58 14.95
N THR A 72 -6.97 4.75 16.17
CA THR A 72 -8.43 4.86 16.42
C THR A 72 -8.97 6.28 16.46
N TYR A 73 -8.13 7.30 16.58
CA TYR A 73 -8.52 8.72 16.63
C TYR A 73 -9.59 9.07 17.68
N ARG A 74 -9.49 8.51 18.86
CA ARG A 74 -10.32 8.94 19.98
C ARG A 74 -9.91 10.33 20.45
N TYR A 75 -10.83 11.07 21.06
CA TYR A 75 -10.67 12.47 21.44
C TYR A 75 -9.43 12.78 22.29
N ASP A 76 -8.98 11.84 23.11
CA ASP A 76 -7.86 11.95 24.05
C ASP A 76 -6.73 10.94 23.74
N CYS A 77 -6.60 10.50 22.47
CA CYS A 77 -5.64 9.47 22.12
C CYS A 77 -4.19 9.95 22.26
N ASP A 78 -3.39 9.14 22.93
CA ASP A 78 -1.93 9.15 22.85
C ASP A 78 -1.51 8.12 21.83
N PHE A 79 -1.15 8.58 20.63
CA PHE A 79 -0.80 7.70 19.51
C PHE A 79 0.42 6.81 19.82
N ALA A 80 1.34 7.27 20.66
CA ALA A 80 2.49 6.48 21.08
C ALA A 80 2.08 5.35 22.04
N ALA A 81 1.14 5.62 22.96
CA ALA A 81 0.58 4.60 23.84
C ALA A 81 -0.30 3.60 23.08
N GLU A 82 -1.06 4.07 22.07
CA GLU A 82 -1.86 3.20 21.20
C GLU A 82 -0.98 2.27 20.38
N LEU A 83 0.15 2.76 19.84
CA LEU A 83 1.15 1.92 19.18
C LEU A 83 1.66 0.82 20.11
N ASP A 84 2.03 1.14 21.35
CA ASP A 84 2.48 0.12 22.31
C ASP A 84 1.41 -0.95 22.54
N ALA A 85 0.16 -0.54 22.73
CA ALA A 85 -0.94 -1.47 22.95
C ALA A 85 -1.17 -2.39 21.74
N LEU A 86 -1.10 -1.86 20.52
CA LEU A 86 -1.22 -2.66 19.30
C LEU A 86 -0.04 -3.61 19.12
N TRP A 87 1.16 -3.15 19.39
CA TRP A 87 2.37 -3.98 19.33
C TRP A 87 2.32 -5.13 20.35
N ASP A 88 1.91 -4.84 21.57
CA ASP A 88 1.85 -5.83 22.66
C ASP A 88 0.81 -6.93 22.41
N ILE A 89 -0.28 -6.64 21.70
CA ILE A 89 -1.27 -7.65 21.29
C ILE A 89 -0.89 -8.41 20.02
N GLY A 90 0.24 -8.07 19.37
CA GLY A 90 0.86 -8.89 18.33
C GLY A 90 0.65 -8.42 16.90
N PHE A 91 0.47 -7.12 16.67
CA PHE A 91 0.59 -6.57 15.32
C PHE A 91 2.06 -6.55 14.87
N ASP A 92 2.29 -6.70 13.56
CA ASP A 92 3.62 -6.77 12.93
C ASP A 92 4.09 -5.42 12.37
N GLY A 93 3.24 -4.40 12.45
CA GLY A 93 3.48 -3.05 11.96
C GLY A 93 2.25 -2.16 12.11
N MET A 94 2.33 -0.97 11.53
CA MET A 94 1.24 0.02 11.55
C MET A 94 0.80 0.41 10.15
N LYS A 95 -0.51 0.66 10.00
CA LYS A 95 -1.12 1.24 8.79
C LYS A 95 -1.60 2.64 9.09
N MET A 96 -1.24 3.58 8.21
CA MET A 96 -1.86 4.90 8.12
C MET A 96 -2.55 5.06 6.77
N VAL A 97 -3.77 5.60 6.78
CA VAL A 97 -4.58 5.95 5.60
C VAL A 97 -5.16 7.36 5.72
N GLU A 98 -4.76 8.04 6.77
CA GLU A 98 -5.29 9.34 7.22
C GLU A 98 -5.05 10.45 6.22
N ASP A 99 -4.00 10.35 5.42
CA ASP A 99 -3.67 11.32 4.37
C ASP A 99 -4.23 10.95 2.98
N LYS A 100 -5.13 9.95 2.91
CA LYS A 100 -6.07 9.89 1.80
C LYS A 100 -6.93 11.16 1.85
N PRO A 101 -7.08 11.93 0.75
CA PRO A 101 -7.67 13.28 0.82
C PRO A 101 -9.04 13.35 1.50
N THR A 102 -9.89 12.33 1.32
CA THR A 102 -11.21 12.26 1.99
C THR A 102 -11.07 12.13 3.51
N LEU A 103 -10.17 11.30 4.00
CA LEU A 103 -9.92 11.10 5.43
C LEU A 103 -9.17 12.29 6.03
N ARG A 104 -8.19 12.82 5.30
CA ARG A 104 -7.47 14.05 5.70
C ARG A 104 -8.43 15.21 5.93
N LYS A 105 -9.43 15.38 5.06
CA LYS A 105 -10.49 16.38 5.23
C LYS A 105 -11.37 16.11 6.44
N GLN A 106 -11.72 14.84 6.68
CA GLN A 106 -12.57 14.42 7.80
C GLN A 106 -11.86 14.56 9.14
N LEU A 107 -10.62 14.11 9.27
CA LEU A 107 -9.86 14.07 10.51
C LEU A 107 -9.20 15.40 10.83
N GLY A 108 -8.83 16.18 9.82
CA GLY A 108 -8.19 17.49 9.98
C GLY A 108 -6.80 17.44 10.60
N VAL A 109 -6.11 16.27 10.52
CA VAL A 109 -4.79 16.04 11.12
C VAL A 109 -3.76 15.83 10.01
N PRO A 110 -2.79 16.76 9.81
CA PRO A 110 -1.70 16.57 8.85
C PRO A 110 -0.80 15.38 9.19
N PHE A 111 -0.21 14.75 8.17
CA PHE A 111 0.74 13.66 8.38
C PHE A 111 1.93 14.08 9.27
N ASN A 112 2.37 15.32 9.16
CA ASN A 112 3.46 15.88 9.95
C ASN A 112 3.01 16.58 11.24
N ASP A 113 1.75 16.41 11.68
CA ASP A 113 1.26 16.99 12.92
C ASP A 113 2.11 16.52 14.11
N ARG A 114 2.43 17.44 15.01
CA ARG A 114 3.28 17.18 16.18
C ARG A 114 2.69 16.17 17.15
N ARG A 115 1.38 15.95 17.11
CA ARG A 115 0.73 14.87 17.87
C ARG A 115 1.26 13.48 17.53
N TYR A 116 1.76 13.29 16.30
CA TYR A 116 2.39 12.04 15.87
C TYR A 116 3.87 11.90 16.22
N ASP A 117 4.54 12.94 16.74
CA ASP A 117 5.99 12.89 16.99
C ASP A 117 6.39 11.73 17.91
N GLY A 118 5.64 11.49 18.99
CA GLY A 118 5.87 10.34 19.88
C GLY A 118 5.64 8.99 19.20
N PHE A 119 4.66 8.91 18.32
CA PHE A 119 4.36 7.72 17.51
C PHE A 119 5.50 7.42 16.50
N TYR A 120 5.92 8.43 15.71
CA TYR A 120 7.01 8.27 14.75
C TYR A 120 8.34 7.95 15.43
N ALA A 121 8.68 8.65 16.52
CA ALA A 121 9.89 8.38 17.28
C ALA A 121 9.94 6.93 17.80
N LYS A 122 8.82 6.40 18.26
CA LYS A 122 8.72 5.03 18.75
C LYS A 122 8.77 3.99 17.63
N LEU A 123 8.14 4.24 16.47
CA LEU A 123 8.29 3.41 15.29
C LEU A 123 9.75 3.33 14.84
N GLU A 124 10.45 4.49 14.83
CA GLU A 124 11.87 4.57 14.48
C GLU A 124 12.74 3.83 15.49
N GLU A 125 12.55 4.06 16.80
CA GLU A 125 13.31 3.41 17.89
C GLU A 125 13.16 1.88 17.86
N LYS A 126 11.92 1.40 17.79
CA LYS A 126 11.59 -0.03 17.78
C LYS A 126 11.75 -0.69 16.42
N GLN A 127 12.03 0.08 15.38
CA GLN A 127 12.11 -0.37 13.99
C GLN A 127 10.84 -1.08 13.52
N ILE A 128 9.68 -0.64 13.99
CA ILE A 128 8.36 -1.12 13.58
C ILE A 128 8.02 -0.54 12.21
N PRO A 129 7.64 -1.35 11.21
CA PRO A 129 7.30 -0.84 9.89
C PRO A 129 5.98 -0.08 9.89
N LEU A 130 5.93 1.02 9.14
CA LEU A 130 4.74 1.80 8.85
C LEU A 130 4.40 1.66 7.37
N LEU A 131 3.16 1.27 7.04
CA LEU A 131 2.63 1.36 5.68
C LEU A 131 1.66 2.54 5.61
N ALA A 132 1.98 3.53 4.79
CA ALA A 132 1.23 4.78 4.68
C ALA A 132 0.62 4.95 3.28
N HIS A 133 -0.70 5.13 3.24
CA HIS A 133 -1.41 5.59 2.05
C HIS A 133 -1.54 7.12 2.13
N VAL A 134 -0.90 7.81 1.22
CA VAL A 134 -0.87 9.28 1.17
C VAL A 134 -1.26 9.72 -0.23
N ALA A 135 -2.16 10.67 -0.32
CA ALA A 135 -2.75 11.17 -1.57
C ALA A 135 -3.65 10.14 -2.32
N ASP A 136 -3.90 10.39 -3.56
CA ASP A 136 -4.58 9.56 -4.57
C ASP A 136 -3.98 9.91 -5.95
N PRO A 137 -4.36 9.23 -7.06
CA PRO A 137 -3.90 9.57 -8.40
C PRO A 137 -4.10 11.04 -8.74
N GLU A 138 -3.18 11.62 -9.51
CA GLU A 138 -3.22 13.04 -9.88
C GLU A 138 -4.47 13.42 -10.68
N GLU A 139 -5.03 12.49 -11.42
CA GLU A 139 -6.29 12.65 -12.15
C GLU A 139 -7.46 13.07 -11.22
N CYS A 140 -7.39 12.71 -9.93
CA CYS A 140 -8.39 13.08 -8.95
C CYS A 140 -8.42 14.59 -8.63
N TRP A 141 -7.37 15.34 -8.98
CA TRP A 141 -7.34 16.80 -8.87
C TRP A 141 -7.70 17.52 -10.19
N ASP A 142 -7.82 16.78 -11.30
CA ASP A 142 -8.13 17.32 -12.61
C ASP A 142 -9.51 16.85 -13.07
N LYS A 143 -10.43 17.84 -13.29
CA LYS A 143 -11.81 17.56 -13.70
C LYS A 143 -11.91 16.89 -15.06
N ASP A 144 -10.95 17.14 -15.94
CA ASP A 144 -10.97 16.63 -17.32
C ASP A 144 -10.28 15.25 -17.42
N LEU A 145 -9.54 14.83 -16.39
CA LEU A 145 -8.81 13.55 -16.35
C LEU A 145 -9.41 12.54 -15.41
N ILE A 146 -10.16 12.97 -14.37
CA ILE A 146 -10.72 12.06 -13.38
C ILE A 146 -11.65 11.02 -14.02
N PRO A 147 -11.47 9.71 -13.76
CA PRO A 147 -12.40 8.70 -14.24
C PRO A 147 -13.83 8.88 -13.67
N ASP A 148 -14.84 8.60 -14.49
CA ASP A 148 -16.26 8.73 -14.11
C ASP A 148 -16.60 8.03 -12.80
N TRP A 149 -16.05 6.82 -12.59
CA TRP A 149 -16.29 6.06 -11.38
C TRP A 149 -15.71 6.74 -10.12
N ALA A 150 -14.51 7.36 -10.25
CA ALA A 150 -13.85 8.06 -9.15
C ALA A 150 -14.60 9.36 -8.82
N PHE A 151 -15.06 10.08 -9.85
CA PHE A 151 -15.91 11.25 -9.67
C PHE A 151 -17.23 10.88 -8.97
N ALA A 152 -17.90 9.82 -9.41
CA ALA A 152 -19.14 9.34 -8.80
C ALA A 152 -18.95 8.85 -7.35
N ALA A 153 -17.75 8.34 -7.01
CA ALA A 153 -17.38 7.92 -5.66
C ALA A 153 -16.95 9.10 -4.74
N GLY A 154 -16.93 10.36 -5.26
CA GLY A 154 -16.56 11.54 -4.48
C GLY A 154 -15.06 11.76 -4.34
N TYR A 155 -14.24 11.20 -5.24
CA TYR A 155 -12.78 11.35 -5.23
C TYR A 155 -12.29 12.52 -6.10
N PHE A 156 -13.15 13.49 -6.42
CA PHE A 156 -12.70 14.73 -7.04
C PHE A 156 -12.22 15.73 -5.98
N TYR A 157 -10.96 16.10 -6.06
CA TYR A 157 -10.27 16.94 -5.07
C TYR A 157 -9.91 18.34 -5.58
N GLY A 158 -10.13 18.61 -6.87
CA GLY A 158 -9.80 19.89 -7.52
C GLY A 158 -10.81 21.01 -7.30
N ASP A 159 -11.75 20.88 -6.37
CA ASP A 159 -12.79 21.86 -6.06
C ASP A 159 -12.36 22.92 -5.03
N GLY A 160 -11.13 22.88 -4.54
CA GLY A 160 -10.58 23.78 -3.53
C GLY A 160 -11.03 23.48 -2.09
N THR A 161 -11.78 22.40 -1.86
CA THR A 161 -12.21 21.99 -0.50
C THR A 161 -11.32 20.91 0.12
N TYR A 162 -10.42 20.34 -0.65
CA TYR A 162 -9.44 19.36 -0.23
C TYR A 162 -8.03 19.96 -0.20
N VAL A 163 -7.14 19.30 0.49
CA VAL A 163 -5.71 19.65 0.53
C VAL A 163 -5.08 19.36 -0.83
N GLU A 164 -4.25 20.27 -1.31
CA GLU A 164 -3.49 20.08 -2.54
C GLU A 164 -2.52 18.89 -2.43
N LYS A 165 -2.36 18.13 -3.51
CA LYS A 165 -1.50 16.94 -3.57
C LYS A 165 -0.06 17.24 -3.11
N GLU A 166 0.48 18.38 -3.52
CA GLU A 166 1.83 18.81 -3.15
C GLU A 166 2.01 19.06 -1.65
N THR A 167 0.95 19.50 -0.97
CA THR A 167 0.97 19.67 0.49
C THR A 167 1.12 18.32 1.17
N LEU A 168 0.39 17.29 0.73
CA LEU A 168 0.47 15.94 1.27
C LEU A 168 1.90 15.37 1.12
N TYR A 169 2.53 15.56 -0.03
CA TYR A 169 3.90 15.15 -0.26
C TYR A 169 4.91 15.88 0.63
N THR A 170 4.73 17.18 0.81
CA THR A 170 5.59 18.01 1.67
C THR A 170 5.47 17.58 3.14
N GLU A 171 4.29 17.23 3.61
CA GLU A 171 4.04 16.74 4.96
C GLU A 171 4.80 15.43 5.22
N VAL A 172 4.79 14.50 4.26
CA VAL A 172 5.57 13.25 4.35
C VAL A 172 7.08 13.52 4.35
N GLU A 173 7.58 14.37 3.45
CA GLU A 173 9.02 14.69 3.40
C GLU A 173 9.51 15.38 4.69
N ASP A 174 8.65 16.19 5.36
CA ASP A 174 8.95 16.75 6.69
C ASP A 174 9.12 15.65 7.74
N VAL A 175 8.21 14.65 7.77
CA VAL A 175 8.33 13.50 8.68
C VAL A 175 9.59 12.70 8.39
N LEU A 176 9.89 12.38 7.13
CA LEU A 176 11.09 11.63 6.73
C LEU A 176 12.39 12.37 7.09
N THR A 177 12.35 13.70 7.11
CA THR A 177 13.49 14.55 7.54
C THR A 177 13.68 14.51 9.06
N ARG A 178 12.57 14.53 9.81
CA ARG A 178 12.61 14.51 11.29
C ARG A 178 12.91 13.12 11.86
N PHE A 179 12.49 12.07 11.15
CA PHE A 179 12.64 10.67 11.56
C PHE A 179 13.35 9.87 10.44
N PRO A 180 14.66 10.11 10.20
CA PRO A 180 15.38 9.53 9.07
C PRO A 180 15.59 8.01 9.17
N GLY A 181 15.39 7.41 10.35
CA GLY A 181 15.44 5.96 10.58
C GLY A 181 14.09 5.26 10.47
N LEU A 182 13.01 5.99 10.22
CA LEU A 182 11.66 5.43 10.13
C LEU A 182 11.54 4.43 8.96
N ARG A 183 11.16 3.19 9.26
CA ARG A 183 10.87 2.16 8.25
C ARG A 183 9.48 2.40 7.67
N ILE A 184 9.40 3.02 6.51
CA ILE A 184 8.12 3.37 5.89
C ILE A 184 7.96 2.73 4.50
N ILE A 185 6.76 2.22 4.25
CA ILE A 185 6.29 1.77 2.95
C ILE A 185 5.27 2.80 2.46
N LEU A 186 5.59 3.53 1.41
CA LEU A 186 4.64 4.43 0.76
C LEU A 186 3.83 3.65 -0.27
N ALA A 187 2.53 3.56 -0.03
CA ALA A 187 1.62 2.78 -0.85
C ALA A 187 1.48 3.34 -2.27
N HIS A 188 1.14 2.47 -3.24
CA HIS A 188 0.83 2.82 -4.62
C HIS A 188 1.94 3.62 -5.33
N CYS A 189 3.21 3.24 -5.12
CA CYS A 189 4.35 4.02 -5.62
C CYS A 189 4.29 5.50 -5.21
N PHE A 190 3.67 5.79 -4.07
CA PHE A 190 3.43 7.16 -3.58
C PHE A 190 2.62 8.01 -4.56
N PHE A 191 1.80 7.39 -5.42
CA PHE A 191 1.08 8.04 -6.52
C PHE A 191 1.95 8.94 -7.40
N MET A 192 3.22 8.56 -7.60
CA MET A 192 4.19 9.24 -8.46
C MET A 192 4.53 8.43 -9.71
N SER A 193 3.70 7.48 -10.10
CA SER A 193 3.97 6.63 -11.27
C SER A 193 4.05 7.39 -12.60
N ALA A 194 3.50 8.59 -12.68
CA ALA A 194 3.61 9.46 -13.85
C ALA A 194 4.90 10.31 -13.88
N ASP A 195 5.61 10.46 -12.74
CA ASP A 195 6.81 11.28 -12.58
C ASP A 195 7.98 10.46 -12.00
N LEU A 196 8.58 9.63 -12.86
CA LEU A 196 9.69 8.74 -12.50
C LEU A 196 10.89 9.49 -11.92
N GLU A 197 11.21 10.65 -12.49
CA GLU A 197 12.36 11.46 -12.11
C GLU A 197 12.20 12.00 -10.68
N ARG A 198 11.00 12.43 -10.33
CA ARG A 198 10.67 12.88 -8.98
C ARG A 198 10.70 11.74 -7.97
N LEU A 199 10.12 10.59 -8.35
CA LEU A 199 10.15 9.39 -7.49
C LEU A 199 11.59 8.91 -7.26
N ASP A 200 12.43 8.90 -8.30
CA ASP A 200 13.85 8.54 -8.19
C ASP A 200 14.60 9.51 -7.24
N ALA A 201 14.34 10.81 -7.33
CA ALA A 201 14.90 11.81 -6.44
C ALA A 201 14.46 11.62 -4.98
N LEU A 202 13.19 11.30 -4.72
CA LEU A 202 12.68 10.96 -3.39
C LEU A 202 13.42 9.75 -2.81
N MET A 203 13.50 8.67 -3.58
CA MET A 203 14.15 7.42 -3.18
C MET A 203 15.65 7.59 -2.92
N GLN A 204 16.31 8.52 -3.61
CA GLN A 204 17.71 8.85 -3.35
C GLN A 204 17.90 9.64 -2.04
N ARG A 205 17.01 10.59 -1.76
CA ARG A 205 17.06 11.40 -0.53
C ARG A 205 16.77 10.60 0.73
N HIS A 206 15.84 9.63 0.63
CA HIS A 206 15.32 8.89 1.77
C HIS A 206 15.59 7.37 1.64
N PRO A 207 16.77 6.88 2.09
CA PRO A 207 17.17 5.49 1.90
C PRO A 207 16.30 4.48 2.66
N ASN A 208 15.55 4.92 3.67
CA ASN A 208 14.66 4.07 4.48
C ASN A 208 13.26 3.89 3.87
N VAL A 209 12.93 4.68 2.85
CA VAL A 209 11.63 4.57 2.17
C VAL A 209 11.59 3.32 1.30
N CYS A 210 10.54 2.53 1.48
CA CYS A 210 10.12 1.49 0.55
C CYS A 210 8.85 1.94 -0.18
N LEU A 211 8.60 1.35 -1.34
CA LEU A 211 7.38 1.54 -2.12
C LEU A 211 6.65 0.22 -2.23
N ASP A 212 5.34 0.22 -2.10
CA ASP A 212 4.59 -0.90 -2.64
C ASP A 212 4.06 -0.59 -4.05
N ILE A 213 3.75 -1.64 -4.77
CA ILE A 213 3.27 -1.57 -6.16
C ILE A 213 1.84 -2.10 -6.28
N VAL A 214 1.07 -1.93 -5.22
CA VAL A 214 -0.34 -2.30 -5.20
C VAL A 214 -1.15 -1.47 -6.20
N SER A 215 -2.20 -2.05 -6.71
CA SER A 215 -2.96 -1.45 -7.78
C SER A 215 -3.74 -0.20 -7.36
N GLY A 216 -3.24 0.99 -7.75
CA GLY A 216 -4.02 1.83 -8.64
C GLY A 216 -3.69 1.37 -10.06
N THR A 217 -4.65 0.94 -10.85
CA THR A 217 -4.35 0.38 -12.17
C THR A 217 -3.73 1.39 -13.13
N GLU A 218 -3.94 2.69 -12.92
CA GLU A 218 -3.30 3.78 -13.66
C GLU A 218 -1.77 3.68 -13.60
N MET A 219 -1.22 3.25 -12.47
CA MET A 219 0.22 3.08 -12.28
C MET A 219 0.83 2.14 -13.33
N TYR A 220 0.17 1.03 -13.64
CA TYR A 220 0.66 0.06 -14.64
C TYR A 220 0.59 0.60 -16.06
N TRP A 221 -0.37 1.49 -16.34
CA TRP A 221 -0.42 2.20 -17.62
C TRP A 221 0.69 3.25 -17.73
N ASN A 222 1.02 3.94 -16.67
CA ASN A 222 2.14 4.88 -16.60
C ASN A 222 3.48 4.14 -16.78
N PHE A 223 3.68 3.01 -16.10
CA PHE A 223 4.86 2.16 -16.27
C PHE A 223 5.03 1.69 -17.72
N GLY A 224 3.93 1.31 -18.37
CA GLY A 224 3.94 0.83 -19.76
C GLY A 224 4.30 1.88 -20.80
N ARG A 225 4.28 3.18 -20.47
CA ARG A 225 4.73 4.26 -21.38
C ARG A 225 6.26 4.31 -21.50
N ARG A 226 6.99 3.90 -20.46
CA ARG A 226 8.46 3.93 -20.38
C ARG A 226 8.99 2.63 -19.73
N PRO A 227 8.73 1.44 -20.34
CA PRO A 227 8.99 0.16 -19.68
C PRO A 227 10.46 -0.07 -19.35
N ASP A 228 11.40 0.35 -20.21
CA ASP A 228 12.83 0.20 -19.98
C ASP A 228 13.32 1.08 -18.82
N ASP A 229 12.83 2.30 -18.71
CA ASP A 229 13.17 3.22 -17.61
C ASP A 229 12.62 2.69 -16.28
N TRP A 230 11.38 2.22 -16.27
CA TRP A 230 10.81 1.59 -15.09
C TRP A 230 11.51 0.29 -14.73
N ARG A 231 11.91 -0.52 -15.71
CA ARG A 231 12.74 -1.69 -15.45
C ARG A 231 14.07 -1.31 -14.77
N ALA A 232 14.73 -0.26 -15.25
CA ALA A 232 15.95 0.25 -14.62
C ALA A 232 15.71 0.73 -13.19
N PHE A 233 14.58 1.42 -12.92
CA PHE A 233 14.17 1.85 -11.58
C PHE A 233 13.94 0.65 -10.65
N PHE A 234 13.22 -0.38 -11.10
CA PHE A 234 12.97 -1.59 -10.31
C PHE A 234 14.28 -2.33 -9.97
N LEU A 235 15.21 -2.40 -10.92
CA LEU A 235 16.53 -3.00 -10.68
C LEU A 235 17.37 -2.17 -9.70
N LYS A 236 17.34 -0.83 -9.82
CA LYS A 236 18.04 0.09 -8.92
C LYS A 236 17.55 -0.01 -7.48
N TYR A 237 16.24 -0.11 -7.31
CA TYR A 237 15.60 -0.12 -5.99
C TYR A 237 15.03 -1.49 -5.60
N GLN A 238 15.56 -2.57 -6.16
CA GLN A 238 15.07 -3.94 -5.98
C GLN A 238 14.92 -4.38 -4.51
N ASP A 239 15.69 -3.77 -3.60
CA ASP A 239 15.65 -4.06 -2.16
C ASP A 239 14.63 -3.20 -1.40
N ARG A 240 13.91 -2.29 -2.09
CA ARG A 240 12.97 -1.34 -1.49
C ARG A 240 11.61 -1.28 -2.18
N ILE A 241 11.32 -2.24 -3.06
CA ILE A 241 10.02 -2.40 -3.70
C ILE A 241 9.34 -3.64 -3.12
N ILE A 242 8.06 -3.52 -2.79
CA ILE A 242 7.27 -4.55 -2.11
C ILE A 242 6.04 -4.85 -2.94
N TYR A 243 5.74 -6.13 -3.11
CA TYR A 243 4.55 -6.60 -3.77
C TYR A 243 3.35 -6.58 -2.83
N GLY A 244 2.21 -6.15 -3.32
CA GLY A 244 0.91 -6.25 -2.70
C GLY A 244 -0.18 -6.06 -3.74
N THR A 245 -1.41 -6.40 -3.42
CA THR A 245 -2.51 -6.39 -4.39
C THR A 245 -3.55 -5.32 -4.15
N ASP A 246 -3.72 -4.86 -2.91
CA ASP A 246 -4.86 -4.07 -2.45
C ASP A 246 -6.20 -4.82 -2.61
N ASN A 247 -6.15 -6.16 -2.56
CA ASN A 247 -7.36 -6.96 -2.57
C ASN A 247 -8.28 -6.54 -1.42
N MET A 248 -9.51 -6.23 -1.77
CA MET A 248 -10.55 -5.81 -0.84
C MET A 248 -11.94 -6.20 -1.39
N ASN A 249 -12.96 -6.12 -0.56
CA ASN A 249 -14.36 -6.15 -1.02
C ASN A 249 -14.72 -7.35 -1.91
N LEU A 250 -14.25 -8.55 -1.57
CA LEU A 250 -14.56 -9.78 -2.30
C LEU A 250 -16.02 -10.22 -2.04
N TYR A 251 -16.99 -9.35 -2.40
CA TYR A 251 -18.40 -9.53 -2.04
C TYR A 251 -19.17 -10.37 -3.03
N ASP A 252 -18.85 -10.27 -4.30
CA ASP A 252 -19.53 -10.96 -5.38
C ASP A 252 -18.55 -11.44 -6.48
N ALA A 253 -19.08 -12.16 -7.46
CA ALA A 253 -18.31 -12.76 -8.53
C ALA A 253 -17.59 -11.72 -9.43
N ARG A 254 -18.16 -10.51 -9.57
CA ARG A 254 -17.56 -9.45 -10.38
C ARG A 254 -16.34 -8.84 -9.69
N GLU A 255 -16.44 -8.58 -8.39
CA GLU A 255 -15.33 -8.06 -7.60
C GLU A 255 -14.19 -9.07 -7.50
N ILE A 256 -14.51 -10.34 -7.30
CA ILE A 256 -13.54 -11.44 -7.31
C ILE A 256 -12.83 -11.54 -8.66
N GLU A 257 -13.57 -11.44 -9.78
CA GLU A 257 -12.99 -11.48 -11.12
C GLU A 257 -12.09 -10.25 -11.38
N ASN A 258 -12.50 -9.06 -10.97
CA ASN A 258 -11.67 -7.87 -11.06
C ASN A 258 -10.37 -8.01 -10.26
N ALA A 259 -10.43 -8.57 -9.05
CA ALA A 259 -9.25 -8.86 -8.24
C ALA A 259 -8.30 -9.84 -8.94
N ARG A 260 -8.83 -10.91 -9.59
CA ARG A 260 -8.01 -11.83 -10.39
C ARG A 260 -7.30 -11.13 -11.54
N ILE A 261 -8.05 -10.32 -12.32
CA ILE A 261 -7.48 -9.57 -13.46
C ILE A 261 -6.38 -8.62 -12.97
N THR A 262 -6.59 -7.93 -11.86
CA THR A 262 -5.60 -7.03 -11.26
C THR A 262 -4.35 -7.79 -10.82
N ASN A 263 -4.51 -8.92 -10.12
CA ASN A 263 -3.39 -9.74 -9.67
C ASN A 263 -2.59 -10.30 -10.85
N ASP A 264 -3.26 -10.68 -11.94
CA ASP A 264 -2.62 -11.15 -13.17
C ASP A 264 -1.89 -10.01 -13.90
N LEU A 265 -2.46 -8.80 -13.93
CA LEU A 265 -1.80 -7.60 -14.45
C LEU A 265 -0.48 -7.33 -13.72
N GLN A 266 -0.50 -7.31 -12.39
CA GLN A 266 0.67 -7.04 -11.56
C GLN A 266 1.77 -8.08 -11.78
N ARG A 267 1.43 -9.36 -11.69
CA ARG A 267 2.38 -10.46 -11.92
C ARG A 267 2.89 -10.47 -13.36
N GLY A 268 2.00 -10.28 -14.33
CA GLY A 268 2.35 -10.20 -15.74
C GLY A 268 3.33 -9.05 -16.02
N PHE A 269 3.08 -7.88 -15.45
CA PHE A 269 3.99 -6.73 -15.58
C PHE A 269 5.40 -7.04 -15.08
N LEU A 270 5.54 -7.65 -13.90
CA LEU A 270 6.85 -7.97 -13.33
C LEU A 270 7.59 -9.07 -14.11
N MET A 271 6.88 -10.08 -14.61
CA MET A 271 7.46 -11.35 -15.05
C MET A 271 7.52 -11.52 -16.56
N SER A 272 6.66 -10.86 -17.34
CA SER A 272 6.61 -11.10 -18.79
C SER A 272 7.53 -10.17 -19.59
N THR A 273 7.88 -10.60 -20.81
CA THR A 273 8.66 -9.80 -21.79
C THR A 273 7.77 -9.11 -22.82
N GLY A 274 6.49 -9.37 -22.80
CA GLY A 274 5.54 -8.95 -23.82
C GLY A 274 4.40 -8.09 -23.26
N PRO A 275 3.39 -7.83 -24.09
CA PRO A 275 2.21 -7.09 -23.65
C PRO A 275 1.44 -7.88 -22.60
N VAL A 276 0.94 -7.14 -21.59
CA VAL A 276 0.08 -7.63 -20.52
C VAL A 276 -1.27 -6.95 -20.65
N HIS A 277 -2.31 -7.72 -20.82
CA HIS A 277 -3.67 -7.24 -21.03
C HIS A 277 -4.47 -7.30 -19.73
N ALA A 278 -5.21 -6.23 -19.45
CA ALA A 278 -6.20 -6.20 -18.38
C ALA A 278 -7.36 -5.31 -18.82
N TRP A 279 -8.57 -5.84 -18.75
CA TRP A 279 -9.78 -5.24 -19.33
C TRP A 279 -9.58 -4.85 -20.80
N ASP A 280 -9.82 -3.60 -21.16
CA ASP A 280 -9.64 -3.03 -22.50
C ASP A 280 -8.28 -2.38 -22.72
N LYS A 281 -7.35 -2.52 -21.75
CA LYS A 281 -6.04 -1.86 -21.75
C LYS A 281 -4.89 -2.85 -21.84
N VAL A 282 -3.73 -2.33 -22.21
CA VAL A 282 -2.49 -3.08 -22.32
C VAL A 282 -1.34 -2.29 -21.72
N THR A 283 -0.46 -2.99 -21.01
CA THR A 283 0.84 -2.48 -20.58
C THR A 283 1.95 -3.38 -21.09
N GLN A 284 3.22 -2.98 -20.92
CA GLN A 284 4.39 -3.77 -21.31
C GLN A 284 5.04 -4.39 -20.08
N GLY A 285 5.21 -5.69 -20.06
CA GLY A 285 5.95 -6.39 -19.01
C GLY A 285 7.45 -6.06 -19.02
N ILE A 286 8.05 -6.00 -17.83
CA ILE A 286 9.45 -5.58 -17.63
C ILE A 286 10.42 -6.75 -17.38
N ALA A 287 9.92 -7.97 -17.28
CA ALA A 287 10.73 -9.21 -17.20
C ALA A 287 11.88 -9.13 -16.19
N LEU A 288 11.58 -8.96 -14.93
CA LEU A 288 12.61 -8.89 -13.88
C LEU A 288 13.32 -10.26 -13.70
N PRO A 289 14.62 -10.25 -13.36
CA PRO A 289 15.35 -11.45 -12.98
C PRO A 289 14.75 -12.18 -11.77
N GLN A 290 14.93 -13.49 -11.68
CA GLN A 290 14.36 -14.32 -10.60
C GLN A 290 14.80 -13.87 -9.21
N GLU A 291 16.06 -13.49 -9.03
CA GLU A 291 16.59 -12.95 -7.77
C GLU A 291 15.95 -11.61 -7.36
N VAL A 292 15.56 -10.80 -8.34
CA VAL A 292 14.84 -9.54 -8.10
C VAL A 292 13.38 -9.80 -7.76
N LEU A 293 12.75 -10.74 -8.46
CA LEU A 293 11.39 -11.19 -8.14
C LEU A 293 11.30 -11.76 -6.72
N GLU A 294 12.26 -12.59 -6.27
CA GLU A 294 12.29 -13.11 -4.90
C GLU A 294 12.34 -11.99 -3.86
N LYS A 295 13.10 -10.92 -4.12
CA LYS A 295 13.15 -9.75 -3.24
C LYS A 295 11.82 -9.04 -3.18
N ILE A 296 11.26 -8.67 -4.34
CA ILE A 296 10.04 -7.84 -4.44
C ILE A 296 8.80 -8.61 -3.96
N LEU A 297 8.66 -9.87 -4.36
CA LEU A 297 7.48 -10.70 -4.07
C LEU A 297 7.44 -11.24 -2.65
N ARG A 298 8.58 -11.17 -1.90
CA ARG A 298 8.65 -11.75 -0.57
C ARG A 298 9.75 -11.17 0.31
N GLY A 299 10.99 -11.19 -0.13
CA GLY A 299 12.17 -10.96 0.72
C GLY A 299 12.19 -9.60 1.40
N ASN A 300 11.79 -8.55 0.68
CA ASN A 300 11.79 -7.18 1.20
C ASN A 300 10.77 -7.01 2.33
N PHE A 301 9.57 -7.58 2.17
CA PHE A 301 8.54 -7.51 3.21
C PHE A 301 8.99 -8.26 4.47
N LEU A 302 9.51 -9.49 4.33
CA LEU A 302 10.02 -10.25 5.48
C LEU A 302 11.14 -9.51 6.20
N ARG A 303 12.08 -8.92 5.48
CA ARG A 303 13.17 -8.13 6.10
C ARG A 303 12.64 -6.93 6.90
N LEU A 304 11.56 -6.30 6.46
CA LEU A 304 10.94 -5.18 7.18
C LEU A 304 10.21 -5.64 8.45
N THR A 305 9.54 -6.78 8.40
CA THR A 305 8.76 -7.33 9.52
C THR A 305 9.57 -8.23 10.46
N GLY A 306 10.85 -8.44 10.18
CA GLY A 306 11.74 -9.26 11.03
C GLY A 306 11.57 -10.76 10.87
N GLY A 307 10.97 -11.20 9.74
CA GLY A 307 10.75 -12.61 9.38
C GLY A 307 11.91 -13.26 8.66
#